data_8ee348e16a259f7f23b280335406cce7
#
_entry.id   8ee348e16a259f7f23b280335406cce7
#
_cell.length_a   1.000
_cell.length_b   1.000
_cell.length_c   1.000
_cell.angle_alpha   90.00
_cell.angle_beta   90.00
_cell.angle_gamma   90.00
#
_symmetry.space_group_name_H-M   'P 1'
#
loop_
_entity.id
_entity.type
_entity.pdbx_description
1 polymer ?
#
loop_
_entity_poly.entity_id
_entity_poly.type
_entity_poly.pdbx_seq_one_letter_code
_entity_poly.pdbx_strand_id
1 'polypeptide(L)'
;MFQIEQKKLKDRNDAAALLLEMVRPLKPMFSPGCAWLHVGNTAAHYGEKAARMEGFARVLWGLGALWGGGDKGLSPDLKKESEEWLAIYQAGLIHGTDPDHEEYWGSLNDYDQKMVEMASLAVAISLSPDKFWEPLTKDQKSHLYQWLNQINEKKVHPNNWRFFRILVNMTFCRLGLPWSEACMEDDFKIIEDCYTREGWYYDGNPGQVDYYIPFAIQFYALIYAGFMENNEPELSEKLKERAQEFSKTFIYWFGNDGNEIPFGRSLTYRFAHGAYFSAMGFAGMEGPGYGIMKNLALRNLETWMARPIFEPSGVLSIGYGYPNLYMSERYNSPGSPYWGFKTFFMLALPDDHPFWTSEPEAYPFDKLKVLSEPHMLVTHDEKDHVMAFVTGQHSKNHGYCQQKYEKFVYSNQFGFSVSRGHGLEEGAFDNTLAISLAGYEHYQMRYGTKEYRIYDDRLYMKYEIMPRVMVETTIIPLAPWHVRIHRIHTEEAIDVADGGFAIEAEKCFHVVSGAANGKYEPAMVEQKPDSTAAVFPWGVSAAVSYTGGNSALVTAYPNTNLFYNLTVIPTVKTALEPGDHLVVTAFLGDRSELAQDWVDKRPKILLEEDKVTIGFQGQVKVWVKEL
;
A
#
# COMPACT_ATOMS: atom_id res chain seq x y z
N MET A 1 -11.21 -9.33 -21.80
CA MET A 1 -10.40 -8.70 -20.76
C MET A 1 -9.39 -9.76 -20.32
N PHE A 2 -8.11 -9.44 -20.28
CA PHE A 2 -7.09 -10.38 -19.80
C PHE A 2 -7.34 -10.65 -18.31
N GLN A 3 -7.30 -11.90 -17.91
CA GLN A 3 -7.50 -12.32 -16.53
C GLN A 3 -6.68 -13.59 -16.30
N ILE A 4 -5.93 -13.61 -15.22
CA ILE A 4 -5.20 -14.80 -14.79
C ILE A 4 -6.20 -15.77 -14.15
N GLU A 5 -6.06 -17.06 -14.48
CA GLU A 5 -6.89 -18.08 -13.86
C GLU A 5 -6.65 -18.11 -12.35
N GLN A 6 -7.73 -17.98 -11.58
CA GLN A 6 -7.62 -18.03 -10.12
C GLN A 6 -7.28 -19.44 -9.68
N LYS A 7 -6.06 -19.63 -9.17
CA LYS A 7 -5.58 -20.89 -8.59
C LYS A 7 -5.13 -20.64 -7.15
N LYS A 8 -5.41 -21.61 -6.29
CA LYS A 8 -4.76 -21.64 -4.98
C LYS A 8 -3.29 -21.95 -5.13
N LEU A 9 -2.46 -21.05 -4.64
CA LEU A 9 -1.02 -21.24 -4.61
C LEU A 9 -0.64 -22.10 -3.39
N LYS A 10 0.14 -23.13 -3.59
CA LYS A 10 0.50 -24.10 -2.55
C LYS A 10 1.99 -24.19 -2.32
N ASP A 11 2.75 -24.13 -3.38
CA ASP A 11 4.17 -24.42 -3.39
C ASP A 11 4.96 -23.49 -4.33
N ARG A 12 6.26 -23.75 -4.41
CA ARG A 12 7.19 -22.97 -5.24
C ARG A 12 6.87 -23.06 -6.73
N ASN A 13 6.40 -24.22 -7.20
CA ASN A 13 6.06 -24.41 -8.62
C ASN A 13 4.83 -23.58 -9.02
N ASP A 14 3.80 -23.51 -8.15
CA ASP A 14 2.62 -22.68 -8.39
C ASP A 14 2.99 -21.19 -8.44
N ALA A 15 3.83 -20.72 -7.51
CA ALA A 15 4.30 -19.34 -7.48
C ALA A 15 5.16 -18.99 -8.71
N ALA A 16 6.03 -19.90 -9.16
CA ALA A 16 6.82 -19.74 -10.38
C ALA A 16 5.94 -19.70 -11.63
N ALA A 17 4.91 -20.56 -11.70
CA ALA A 17 3.95 -20.57 -12.80
C ALA A 17 3.19 -19.23 -12.89
N LEU A 18 2.73 -18.71 -11.75
CA LEU A 18 2.07 -17.40 -11.70
C LEU A 18 3.01 -16.27 -12.16
N LEU A 19 4.25 -16.24 -11.66
CA LEU A 19 5.24 -15.25 -12.11
C LEU A 19 5.43 -15.28 -13.62
N LEU A 20 5.65 -16.48 -14.19
CA LEU A 20 5.86 -16.63 -15.63
C LEU A 20 4.61 -16.26 -16.44
N GLU A 21 3.40 -16.58 -15.95
CA GLU A 21 2.15 -16.14 -16.58
C GLU A 21 2.06 -14.60 -16.64
N MET A 22 2.47 -13.90 -15.57
CA MET A 22 2.46 -12.43 -15.51
C MET A 22 3.52 -11.76 -16.39
N VAL A 23 4.63 -12.42 -16.69
CA VAL A 23 5.67 -11.84 -17.55
C VAL A 23 5.47 -12.13 -19.04
N ARG A 24 4.73 -13.17 -19.43
CA ARG A 24 4.50 -13.54 -20.84
C ARG A 24 4.01 -12.37 -21.71
N PRO A 25 3.04 -11.53 -21.27
CA PRO A 25 2.58 -10.38 -22.04
C PRO A 25 3.68 -9.35 -22.34
N LEU A 26 4.76 -9.33 -21.59
CA LEU A 26 5.87 -8.39 -21.76
C LEU A 26 6.81 -8.76 -22.92
N LYS A 27 6.84 -10.02 -23.34
CA LYS A 27 7.82 -10.52 -24.34
C LYS A 27 7.84 -9.70 -25.64
N PRO A 28 6.69 -9.32 -26.26
CA PRO A 28 6.68 -8.50 -27.48
C PRO A 28 7.01 -7.03 -27.24
N MET A 29 7.19 -6.58 -26.00
CA MET A 29 7.42 -5.18 -25.63
C MET A 29 8.91 -4.85 -25.43
N PHE A 30 9.79 -5.86 -25.51
CA PHE A 30 11.22 -5.63 -25.45
C PHE A 30 11.74 -5.00 -26.75
N SER A 31 12.74 -4.14 -26.59
CA SER A 31 13.51 -3.62 -27.72
C SER A 31 14.31 -4.74 -28.43
N PRO A 32 14.77 -4.53 -29.66
CA PRO A 32 15.52 -5.56 -30.41
C PRO A 32 16.77 -6.08 -29.66
N GLY A 33 17.50 -5.22 -28.94
CA GLY A 33 18.64 -5.59 -28.09
C GLY A 33 18.25 -6.02 -26.68
N CYS A 34 16.97 -6.08 -26.37
CA CYS A 34 16.43 -6.51 -25.09
C CYS A 34 16.76 -5.61 -23.87
N ALA A 35 17.43 -4.48 -24.04
CA ALA A 35 17.82 -3.61 -22.91
C ALA A 35 16.71 -2.66 -22.45
N TRP A 36 15.66 -2.46 -23.25
CA TRP A 36 14.52 -1.62 -22.95
C TRP A 36 13.23 -2.42 -22.96
N LEU A 37 12.35 -2.15 -21.99
CA LEU A 37 10.99 -2.71 -21.95
C LEU A 37 9.96 -1.58 -21.99
N HIS A 38 9.23 -1.44 -23.09
CA HIS A 38 8.21 -0.42 -23.28
C HIS A 38 6.83 -0.93 -22.89
N VAL A 39 6.46 -0.82 -21.62
CA VAL A 39 5.21 -1.38 -21.07
C VAL A 39 3.97 -0.56 -21.45
N GLY A 40 4.11 0.74 -21.69
CA GLY A 40 2.98 1.62 -22.02
C GLY A 40 3.40 3.08 -22.22
N ASN A 41 2.41 3.97 -22.45
CA ASN A 41 2.63 5.34 -22.89
C ASN A 41 2.32 6.43 -21.85
N THR A 42 1.91 6.08 -20.63
CA THR A 42 1.72 7.10 -19.58
C THR A 42 3.08 7.59 -19.07
N ALA A 43 3.16 8.88 -18.76
CA ALA A 43 4.42 9.51 -18.38
C ALA A 43 4.66 9.49 -16.87
N ALA A 44 5.92 9.35 -16.48
CA ALA A 44 6.43 9.73 -15.17
C ALA A 44 7.37 10.95 -15.30
N HIS A 45 7.67 11.61 -14.18
CA HIS A 45 8.44 12.86 -14.21
C HIS A 45 9.90 12.71 -14.66
N TYR A 46 10.44 11.48 -14.65
CA TYR A 46 11.85 11.18 -15.03
C TYR A 46 12.05 10.80 -16.51
N GLY A 47 11.01 10.81 -17.31
CA GLY A 47 11.10 10.61 -18.75
C GLY A 47 11.14 9.15 -19.21
N GLU A 48 11.03 8.98 -20.53
CA GLU A 48 10.75 7.69 -21.18
C GLU A 48 11.90 6.67 -21.05
N LYS A 49 13.16 7.10 -21.22
CA LYS A 49 14.29 6.17 -21.12
C LYS A 49 14.38 5.52 -19.75
N ALA A 50 14.24 6.32 -18.68
CA ALA A 50 14.23 5.77 -17.33
C ALA A 50 13.01 4.87 -17.09
N ALA A 51 11.83 5.21 -17.63
CA ALA A 51 10.63 4.39 -17.55
C ALA A 51 10.78 3.03 -18.27
N ARG A 52 11.45 2.98 -19.41
CA ARG A 52 11.74 1.74 -20.14
C ARG A 52 12.76 0.86 -19.40
N MET A 53 13.77 1.46 -18.77
CA MET A 53 14.70 0.75 -17.91
C MET A 53 14.00 0.23 -16.65
N GLU A 54 13.12 1.03 -16.06
CA GLU A 54 12.28 0.61 -14.93
C GLU A 54 11.45 -0.63 -15.27
N GLY A 55 10.81 -0.65 -16.43
CA GLY A 55 10.07 -1.82 -16.93
C GLY A 55 10.96 -3.06 -17.00
N PHE A 56 12.17 -2.95 -17.55
CA PHE A 56 13.14 -4.04 -17.62
C PHE A 56 13.57 -4.50 -16.22
N ALA A 57 14.05 -3.59 -15.41
CA ALA A 57 14.73 -3.93 -14.15
C ALA A 57 13.78 -4.46 -13.06
N ARG A 58 12.55 -3.93 -12.95
CA ARG A 58 11.62 -4.31 -11.88
C ARG A 58 11.14 -5.75 -11.96
N VAL A 59 11.05 -6.30 -13.13
CA VAL A 59 10.71 -7.73 -13.35
C VAL A 59 11.77 -8.66 -12.74
N LEU A 60 13.02 -8.21 -12.64
CA LEU A 60 14.12 -8.98 -12.05
C LEU A 60 13.92 -9.29 -10.56
N TRP A 61 13.12 -8.54 -9.82
CA TRP A 61 12.78 -8.89 -8.44
C TRP A 61 12.14 -10.28 -8.33
N GLY A 62 11.33 -10.68 -9.34
CA GLY A 62 10.73 -12.01 -9.42
C GLY A 62 11.61 -13.01 -10.19
N LEU A 63 12.01 -12.68 -11.41
CA LEU A 63 12.80 -13.59 -12.25
C LEU A 63 14.19 -13.87 -11.66
N GLY A 64 14.86 -12.85 -11.11
CA GLY A 64 16.14 -13.03 -10.42
C GLY A 64 16.04 -13.98 -9.24
N ALA A 65 14.95 -13.86 -8.46
CA ALA A 65 14.66 -14.77 -7.36
C ALA A 65 14.39 -16.22 -7.85
N LEU A 66 13.62 -16.36 -8.95
CA LEU A 66 13.35 -17.66 -9.56
C LEU A 66 14.65 -18.38 -9.95
N TRP A 67 15.57 -17.67 -10.62
CA TRP A 67 16.87 -18.21 -11.02
C TRP A 67 17.79 -18.49 -9.83
N GLY A 68 17.76 -17.64 -8.81
CA GLY A 68 18.53 -17.81 -7.57
C GLY A 68 18.14 -19.04 -6.76
N GLY A 69 16.87 -19.38 -6.74
CA GLY A 69 16.38 -20.59 -6.06
C GLY A 69 16.60 -21.90 -6.83
N GLY A 70 17.10 -21.81 -8.08
CA GLY A 70 17.40 -22.97 -8.93
C GLY A 70 16.17 -23.68 -9.48
N ASP A 71 16.39 -24.77 -10.20
CA ASP A 71 15.35 -25.47 -11.01
C ASP A 71 14.70 -26.66 -10.28
N LYS A 72 15.18 -27.03 -9.09
CA LYS A 72 14.60 -28.11 -8.30
C LYS A 72 13.14 -27.80 -7.99
N GLY A 73 12.27 -28.78 -8.14
CA GLY A 73 10.82 -28.61 -7.90
C GLY A 73 10.03 -27.94 -9.03
N LEU A 74 10.67 -27.37 -10.06
CA LEU A 74 9.97 -26.80 -11.20
C LEU A 74 9.60 -27.86 -12.25
N SER A 75 8.43 -27.72 -12.87
CA SER A 75 8.04 -28.56 -14.01
C SER A 75 8.95 -28.33 -15.22
N PRO A 76 9.09 -29.33 -16.14
CA PRO A 76 9.94 -29.19 -17.33
C PRO A 76 9.59 -27.98 -18.21
N ASP A 77 8.30 -27.66 -18.35
CA ASP A 77 7.84 -26.53 -19.15
C ASP A 77 8.24 -25.18 -18.54
N LEU A 78 8.10 -25.05 -17.21
CA LEU A 78 8.52 -23.83 -16.50
C LEU A 78 10.03 -23.64 -16.53
N LYS A 79 10.82 -24.73 -16.46
CA LYS A 79 12.28 -24.67 -16.61
C LYS A 79 12.66 -24.11 -17.96
N LYS A 80 12.10 -24.69 -19.03
CA LYS A 80 12.38 -24.25 -20.41
C LYS A 80 11.99 -22.77 -20.61
N GLU A 81 10.81 -22.37 -20.15
CA GLU A 81 10.37 -20.98 -20.27
C GLU A 81 11.27 -20.03 -19.47
N SER A 82 11.69 -20.44 -18.26
CA SER A 82 12.61 -19.70 -17.41
C SER A 82 13.97 -19.47 -18.11
N GLU A 83 14.51 -20.47 -18.82
CA GLU A 83 15.74 -20.35 -19.61
C GLU A 83 15.58 -19.37 -20.78
N GLU A 84 14.43 -19.37 -21.48
CA GLU A 84 14.15 -18.40 -22.54
C GLU A 84 14.15 -16.96 -22.00
N TRP A 85 13.55 -16.74 -20.82
CA TRP A 85 13.59 -15.45 -20.15
C TRP A 85 14.98 -15.05 -19.71
N LEU A 86 15.78 -15.99 -19.20
CA LEU A 86 17.17 -15.74 -18.80
C LEU A 86 17.99 -15.20 -19.96
N ALA A 87 17.87 -15.81 -21.15
CA ALA A 87 18.60 -15.37 -22.35
C ALA A 87 18.26 -13.91 -22.74
N ILE A 88 16.97 -13.50 -22.63
CA ILE A 88 16.53 -12.13 -22.88
C ILE A 88 17.18 -11.16 -21.88
N TYR A 89 17.17 -11.50 -20.59
CA TYR A 89 17.74 -10.64 -19.55
C TYR A 89 19.27 -10.56 -19.58
N GLN A 90 19.95 -11.65 -19.95
CA GLN A 90 21.40 -11.65 -20.18
C GLN A 90 21.78 -10.70 -21.34
N ALA A 91 21.08 -10.79 -22.48
CA ALA A 91 21.30 -9.90 -23.61
C ALA A 91 21.03 -8.44 -23.23
N GLY A 92 19.89 -8.16 -22.58
CA GLY A 92 19.53 -6.82 -22.15
C GLY A 92 20.52 -6.20 -21.16
N LEU A 93 21.05 -6.99 -20.22
CA LEU A 93 22.07 -6.54 -19.26
C LEU A 93 23.38 -6.15 -19.98
N ILE A 94 23.84 -6.98 -20.93
CA ILE A 94 25.05 -6.74 -21.71
C ILE A 94 24.88 -5.44 -22.54
N HIS A 95 23.80 -5.33 -23.31
CA HIS A 95 23.57 -4.21 -24.20
C HIS A 95 23.28 -2.89 -23.45
N GLY A 96 22.53 -2.99 -22.36
CA GLY A 96 22.19 -1.82 -21.52
C GLY A 96 23.40 -1.19 -20.81
N THR A 97 24.44 -1.96 -20.54
CA THR A 97 25.67 -1.48 -19.88
C THR A 97 26.82 -1.19 -20.85
N ASP A 98 26.71 -1.59 -22.12
CA ASP A 98 27.73 -1.33 -23.13
C ASP A 98 27.60 0.11 -23.69
N PRO A 99 28.58 0.99 -23.46
CA PRO A 99 28.51 2.38 -23.90
C PRO A 99 28.50 2.56 -25.43
N ASP A 100 28.94 1.57 -26.18
CA ASP A 100 28.98 1.58 -27.64
C ASP A 100 27.71 0.99 -28.28
N HIS A 101 26.79 0.40 -27.47
CA HIS A 101 25.55 -0.17 -27.97
C HIS A 101 24.44 0.88 -28.07
N GLU A 102 23.60 0.81 -29.11
CA GLU A 102 22.50 1.75 -29.33
C GLU A 102 21.44 1.78 -28.19
N GLU A 103 21.33 0.68 -27.45
CA GLU A 103 20.42 0.54 -26.31
C GLU A 103 21.10 0.83 -24.96
N TYR A 104 22.25 1.48 -24.95
CA TYR A 104 22.93 1.86 -23.73
C TYR A 104 22.03 2.69 -22.78
N TRP A 105 21.97 2.30 -21.52
CA TRP A 105 21.15 2.97 -20.50
C TRP A 105 21.62 4.39 -20.16
N GLY A 106 22.82 4.76 -20.60
CA GLY A 106 23.39 6.10 -20.40
C GLY A 106 24.00 6.29 -19.00
N SER A 107 24.69 7.42 -18.84
CA SER A 107 25.29 7.80 -17.57
C SER A 107 24.25 8.27 -16.56
N LEU A 108 24.60 8.21 -15.26
CA LEU A 108 23.76 8.68 -14.17
C LEU A 108 23.98 10.18 -13.89
N ASN A 109 22.89 10.83 -13.47
CA ASN A 109 22.90 12.14 -12.82
C ASN A 109 22.75 12.00 -11.30
N ASP A 110 22.92 13.10 -10.55
CA ASP A 110 22.49 13.15 -9.15
C ASP A 110 20.99 12.87 -9.03
N TYR A 111 20.59 12.06 -8.07
CA TYR A 111 19.19 11.67 -7.81
C TYR A 111 18.48 11.01 -9.00
N ASP A 112 19.22 10.31 -9.84
CA ASP A 112 18.71 9.66 -11.05
C ASP A 112 17.81 8.46 -10.74
N GLN A 113 16.67 8.39 -11.41
CA GLN A 113 15.74 7.24 -11.27
C GLN A 113 16.42 5.90 -11.55
N LYS A 114 17.41 5.84 -12.43
CA LYS A 114 18.15 4.62 -12.74
C LYS A 114 18.85 4.00 -11.53
N MET A 115 19.17 4.80 -10.48
CA MET A 115 19.72 4.26 -9.23
C MET A 115 18.75 3.29 -8.54
N VAL A 116 17.45 3.56 -8.62
CA VAL A 116 16.40 2.69 -8.06
C VAL A 116 16.45 1.30 -8.73
N GLU A 117 16.65 1.31 -10.04
CA GLU A 117 16.62 0.12 -10.88
C GLU A 117 17.91 -0.72 -10.75
N MET A 118 19.04 -0.09 -10.38
CA MET A 118 20.30 -0.79 -10.09
C MET A 118 20.19 -1.81 -8.97
N ALA A 119 19.29 -1.61 -8.01
CA ALA A 119 19.10 -2.53 -6.88
C ALA A 119 18.66 -3.93 -7.33
N SER A 120 17.67 -4.01 -8.24
CA SER A 120 17.19 -5.30 -8.75
C SER A 120 18.24 -6.02 -9.60
N LEU A 121 19.02 -5.27 -10.40
CA LEU A 121 20.15 -5.80 -11.16
C LEU A 121 21.21 -6.39 -10.22
N ALA A 122 21.63 -5.61 -9.22
CA ALA A 122 22.64 -6.02 -8.25
C ALA A 122 22.22 -7.27 -7.47
N VAL A 123 20.97 -7.31 -7.01
CA VAL A 123 20.44 -8.48 -6.27
C VAL A 123 20.32 -9.70 -7.17
N ALA A 124 19.86 -9.57 -8.42
CA ALA A 124 19.80 -10.69 -9.37
C ALA A 124 21.19 -11.26 -9.66
N ILE A 125 22.20 -10.40 -9.83
CA ILE A 125 23.61 -10.82 -9.98
C ILE A 125 24.10 -11.56 -8.72
N SER A 126 23.78 -11.04 -7.53
CA SER A 126 24.17 -11.67 -6.25
C SER A 126 23.50 -13.02 -6.01
N LEU A 127 22.27 -13.22 -6.48
CA LEU A 127 21.54 -14.48 -6.40
C LEU A 127 22.07 -15.54 -7.35
N SER A 128 22.52 -15.13 -8.54
CA SER A 128 22.95 -16.04 -9.63
C SER A 128 24.18 -15.51 -10.35
N PRO A 129 25.36 -15.43 -9.68
CA PRO A 129 26.59 -14.97 -10.31
C PRO A 129 27.02 -15.89 -11.47
N ASP A 130 26.73 -17.17 -11.41
CA ASP A 130 26.94 -18.17 -12.46
C ASP A 130 26.17 -17.87 -13.75
N LYS A 131 25.08 -17.11 -13.68
CA LYS A 131 24.25 -16.72 -14.83
C LYS A 131 24.52 -15.31 -15.32
N PHE A 132 24.80 -14.36 -14.42
CA PHE A 132 24.88 -12.94 -14.76
C PHE A 132 26.28 -12.33 -14.70
N TRP A 133 27.25 -12.99 -14.06
CA TRP A 133 28.60 -12.47 -13.94
C TRP A 133 29.65 -13.39 -14.57
N GLU A 134 29.67 -14.65 -14.21
CA GLU A 134 30.71 -15.58 -14.63
C GLU A 134 30.81 -15.75 -16.15
N PRO A 135 29.67 -15.87 -16.91
CA PRO A 135 29.71 -16.08 -18.36
C PRO A 135 30.17 -14.86 -19.16
N LEU A 136 30.22 -13.66 -18.53
CA LEU A 136 30.56 -12.42 -19.21
C LEU A 136 32.05 -12.40 -19.61
N THR A 137 32.34 -11.83 -20.79
CA THR A 137 33.72 -11.52 -21.21
C THR A 137 34.33 -10.45 -20.29
N LYS A 138 35.65 -10.27 -20.39
CA LYS A 138 36.36 -9.27 -19.58
C LYS A 138 35.83 -7.84 -19.82
N ASP A 139 35.52 -7.49 -21.06
CA ASP A 139 35.01 -6.18 -21.43
C ASP A 139 33.58 -5.99 -20.92
N GLN A 140 32.70 -6.99 -21.07
CA GLN A 140 31.34 -6.98 -20.53
C GLN A 140 31.33 -6.84 -19.00
N LYS A 141 32.22 -7.54 -18.29
CA LYS A 141 32.39 -7.39 -16.84
C LYS A 141 32.82 -5.95 -16.47
N SER A 142 33.73 -5.39 -17.25
CA SER A 142 34.17 -4.01 -17.06
C SER A 142 33.05 -3.01 -17.28
N HIS A 143 32.26 -3.15 -18.36
CA HIS A 143 31.13 -2.28 -18.66
C HIS A 143 30.06 -2.35 -17.57
N LEU A 144 29.66 -3.54 -17.16
CA LEU A 144 28.68 -3.76 -16.10
C LEU A 144 29.14 -3.15 -14.77
N TYR A 145 30.39 -3.43 -14.36
CA TYR A 145 30.95 -2.86 -13.14
C TYR A 145 30.98 -1.34 -13.20
N GLN A 146 31.52 -0.74 -14.27
CA GLN A 146 31.61 0.70 -14.42
C GLN A 146 30.25 1.36 -14.42
N TRP A 147 29.26 0.75 -15.08
CA TRP A 147 27.91 1.30 -15.12
C TRP A 147 27.25 1.30 -13.73
N LEU A 148 27.31 0.19 -13.00
CA LEU A 148 26.78 0.11 -11.63
C LEU A 148 27.56 1.01 -10.65
N ASN A 149 28.89 1.12 -10.79
CA ASN A 149 29.72 1.90 -9.87
C ASN A 149 29.43 3.41 -9.92
N GLN A 150 28.81 3.92 -10.99
CA GLN A 150 28.43 5.34 -11.08
C GLN A 150 27.59 5.80 -9.87
N ILE A 151 26.81 4.91 -9.23
CA ILE A 151 26.01 5.25 -8.04
C ILE A 151 26.87 5.75 -6.87
N ASN A 152 28.14 5.31 -6.78
CA ASN A 152 29.06 5.73 -5.74
C ASN A 152 29.58 7.17 -5.94
N GLU A 153 29.44 7.74 -7.15
CA GLU A 153 29.88 9.06 -7.51
C GLU A 153 28.76 10.12 -7.46
N LYS A 154 27.54 9.70 -7.25
CA LYS A 154 26.35 10.55 -7.36
C LYS A 154 25.66 10.76 -6.02
N LYS A 155 24.90 11.88 -5.93
CA LYS A 155 24.05 12.14 -4.76
C LYS A 155 22.84 11.25 -4.78
N VAL A 156 22.54 10.66 -3.63
CA VAL A 156 21.39 9.76 -3.40
C VAL A 156 20.48 10.37 -2.34
N HIS A 157 19.17 10.27 -2.51
CA HIS A 157 18.21 10.80 -1.53
C HIS A 157 18.42 10.20 -0.13
N PRO A 158 18.29 11.01 0.95
CA PRO A 158 18.51 10.53 2.32
C PRO A 158 17.26 9.82 2.88
N ASN A 159 16.88 8.73 2.27
CA ASN A 159 15.73 7.90 2.61
C ASN A 159 16.00 6.44 2.16
N ASN A 160 14.94 5.66 1.87
CA ASN A 160 15.07 4.28 1.38
C ASN A 160 16.02 4.13 0.16
N TRP A 161 16.27 5.19 -0.62
CA TRP A 161 17.17 5.17 -1.76
C TRP A 161 18.62 4.80 -1.38
N ARG A 162 19.02 5.03 -0.13
CA ARG A 162 20.34 4.62 0.36
C ARG A 162 20.58 3.14 0.19
N PHE A 163 19.54 2.32 0.32
CA PHE A 163 19.64 0.89 0.08
C PHE A 163 20.00 0.52 -1.37
N PHE A 164 19.68 1.33 -2.36
CA PHE A 164 20.08 1.02 -3.74
C PHE A 164 21.60 1.00 -3.89
N ARG A 165 22.29 1.98 -3.30
CA ARG A 165 23.76 2.03 -3.28
C ARG A 165 24.36 0.96 -2.36
N ILE A 166 23.73 0.69 -1.21
CA ILE A 166 24.11 -0.40 -0.31
C ILE A 166 24.09 -1.74 -1.07
N LEU A 167 23.02 -2.06 -1.77
CA LEU A 167 22.89 -3.34 -2.49
C LEU A 167 23.86 -3.47 -3.67
N VAL A 168 24.19 -2.38 -4.35
CA VAL A 168 25.24 -2.39 -5.39
C VAL A 168 26.61 -2.68 -4.77
N ASN A 169 26.99 -1.98 -3.71
CA ASN A 169 28.27 -2.19 -3.02
C ASN A 169 28.35 -3.59 -2.38
N MET A 170 27.25 -4.09 -1.79
CA MET A 170 27.13 -5.46 -1.31
C MET A 170 27.45 -6.47 -2.41
N THR A 171 26.88 -6.27 -3.62
CA THR A 171 27.12 -7.13 -4.76
C THR A 171 28.59 -7.11 -5.18
N PHE A 172 29.20 -5.93 -5.21
CA PHE A 172 30.64 -5.82 -5.51
C PHE A 172 31.49 -6.53 -4.46
N CYS A 173 31.22 -6.35 -3.18
CA CYS A 173 31.89 -7.05 -2.08
C CYS A 173 31.83 -8.57 -2.29
N ARG A 174 30.63 -9.10 -2.56
CA ARG A 174 30.41 -10.55 -2.78
C ARG A 174 31.12 -11.11 -4.00
N LEU A 175 31.28 -10.30 -5.06
CA LEU A 175 32.03 -10.68 -6.28
C LEU A 175 33.54 -10.45 -6.16
N GLY A 176 34.04 -9.94 -5.03
CA GLY A 176 35.45 -9.61 -4.85
C GLY A 176 35.91 -8.43 -5.70
N LEU A 177 35.00 -7.52 -6.06
CA LEU A 177 35.26 -6.31 -6.81
C LEU A 177 35.53 -5.11 -5.88
N PRO A 178 36.17 -4.04 -6.35
CA PRO A 178 36.29 -2.81 -5.59
C PRO A 178 34.90 -2.22 -5.28
N TRP A 179 34.69 -1.79 -4.04
CA TRP A 179 33.46 -1.17 -3.56
C TRP A 179 33.77 0.01 -2.63
N SER A 180 32.79 0.86 -2.37
CA SER A 180 32.98 2.06 -1.56
C SER A 180 32.54 1.84 -0.11
N GLU A 181 33.48 1.56 0.78
CA GLU A 181 33.24 1.45 2.22
C GLU A 181 32.67 2.77 2.79
N ALA A 182 33.25 3.91 2.41
CA ALA A 182 32.79 5.22 2.86
C ALA A 182 31.32 5.52 2.47
N CYS A 183 30.89 5.11 1.26
CA CYS A 183 29.48 5.23 0.86
C CYS A 183 28.58 4.32 1.70
N MET A 184 29.00 3.10 1.98
CA MET A 184 28.26 2.16 2.81
C MET A 184 28.04 2.68 4.23
N GLU A 185 29.10 3.20 4.86
CA GLU A 185 29.04 3.80 6.19
C GLU A 185 28.09 5.00 6.24
N ASP A 186 28.20 5.93 5.27
CA ASP A 186 27.29 7.09 5.16
C ASP A 186 25.84 6.65 4.97
N ASP A 187 25.60 5.67 4.10
CA ASP A 187 24.26 5.19 3.80
C ASP A 187 23.61 4.51 5.01
N PHE A 188 24.31 3.62 5.71
CA PHE A 188 23.78 3.00 6.92
C PHE A 188 23.55 3.99 8.05
N LYS A 189 24.39 5.04 8.16
CA LYS A 189 24.13 6.12 9.12
C LYS A 189 22.82 6.86 8.82
N ILE A 190 22.54 7.18 7.56
CA ILE A 190 21.27 7.81 7.16
C ILE A 190 20.07 6.89 7.45
N ILE A 191 20.21 5.59 7.20
CA ILE A 191 19.14 4.61 7.54
C ILE A 191 18.96 4.53 9.06
N GLU A 192 20.04 4.58 9.84
CA GLU A 192 19.97 4.62 11.31
C GLU A 192 19.23 5.87 11.81
N ASP A 193 19.49 7.03 11.22
CA ASP A 193 18.81 8.29 11.55
C ASP A 193 17.29 8.24 11.25
N CYS A 194 16.86 7.36 10.33
CA CYS A 194 15.44 7.15 10.03
C CYS A 194 14.75 6.15 10.99
N TYR A 195 15.50 5.42 11.81
CA TYR A 195 14.93 4.47 12.76
C TYR A 195 14.18 5.17 13.88
N THR A 196 12.99 4.63 14.23
CA THR A 196 12.19 5.13 15.35
C THR A 196 12.21 4.16 16.52
N ARG A 197 11.27 3.26 16.61
CA ARG A 197 11.15 2.22 17.67
C ARG A 197 10.45 0.98 17.12
N GLU A 198 10.50 -0.13 17.80
CA GLU A 198 9.73 -1.35 17.50
C GLU A 198 9.93 -1.83 16.05
N GLY A 199 11.12 -1.61 15.49
CA GLY A 199 11.44 -1.96 14.11
C GLY A 199 10.91 -0.99 13.05
N TRP A 200 10.22 0.08 13.42
CA TRP A 200 9.72 1.08 12.48
C TRP A 200 10.77 2.11 12.10
N TYR A 201 10.56 2.69 10.93
CA TYR A 201 11.33 3.78 10.36
C TYR A 201 10.39 4.84 9.80
N TYR A 202 10.90 6.04 9.53
CA TYR A 202 10.25 6.96 8.60
C TYR A 202 11.06 7.01 7.29
N ASP A 203 10.40 7.28 6.17
CA ASP A 203 11.06 7.32 4.88
C ASP A 203 11.38 8.76 4.46
N GLY A 204 12.45 9.30 5.03
CA GLY A 204 12.99 10.64 4.76
C GLY A 204 12.27 11.79 5.48
N ASN A 205 10.99 11.68 5.75
CA ASN A 205 10.20 12.68 6.49
C ASN A 205 9.67 12.10 7.80
N PRO A 206 10.01 12.69 8.97
CA PRO A 206 9.38 12.33 10.23
C PRO A 206 7.84 12.45 10.13
N GLY A 207 7.12 11.47 10.65
CA GLY A 207 5.65 11.41 10.58
C GLY A 207 5.08 10.85 9.28
N GLN A 208 5.92 10.41 8.34
CA GLN A 208 5.50 9.70 7.14
C GLN A 208 5.91 8.22 7.25
N VAL A 209 4.96 7.41 7.68
CA VAL A 209 5.12 5.96 7.89
C VAL A 209 4.10 5.24 7.02
N ASP A 210 4.56 4.50 6.02
CA ASP A 210 3.74 3.82 5.03
C ASP A 210 4.39 2.54 4.52
N TYR A 211 3.91 1.96 3.45
CA TYR A 211 4.42 0.71 2.88
C TYR A 211 5.87 0.79 2.37
N TYR A 212 6.50 1.98 2.28
CA TYR A 212 7.94 2.07 2.02
C TYR A 212 8.78 1.48 3.15
N ILE A 213 8.21 1.33 4.35
CA ILE A 213 8.92 0.67 5.43
C ILE A 213 9.02 -0.84 5.15
N PRO A 214 7.90 -1.60 4.96
CA PRO A 214 7.99 -3.04 4.72
C PRO A 214 8.58 -3.41 3.36
N PHE A 215 8.15 -2.76 2.25
CA PHE A 215 8.58 -3.20 0.91
C PHE A 215 9.91 -2.58 0.45
N ALA A 216 10.45 -1.60 1.15
CA ALA A 216 11.73 -0.99 0.84
C ALA A 216 12.72 -1.14 2.01
N ILE A 217 12.61 -0.35 3.08
CA ILE A 217 13.62 -0.33 4.13
C ILE A 217 13.84 -1.72 4.73
N GLN A 218 12.79 -2.35 5.24
CA GLN A 218 12.88 -3.68 5.85
C GLN A 218 13.23 -4.77 4.82
N PHE A 219 12.61 -4.71 3.64
CA PHE A 219 12.87 -5.66 2.55
C PHE A 219 14.35 -5.66 2.14
N TYR A 220 14.93 -4.48 1.91
CA TYR A 220 16.34 -4.37 1.51
C TYR A 220 17.30 -4.69 2.65
N ALA A 221 16.95 -4.30 3.88
CA ALA A 221 17.73 -4.64 5.05
C ALA A 221 17.84 -6.16 5.25
N LEU A 222 16.73 -6.88 5.07
CA LEU A 222 16.69 -8.34 5.16
C LEU A 222 17.45 -9.03 4.02
N ILE A 223 17.37 -8.50 2.80
CA ILE A 223 18.18 -9.00 1.68
C ILE A 223 19.67 -8.83 1.99
N TYR A 224 20.06 -7.63 2.47
CA TYR A 224 21.43 -7.37 2.88
C TYR A 224 21.87 -8.34 3.98
N ALA A 225 21.08 -8.47 5.05
CA ALA A 225 21.39 -9.37 6.17
C ALA A 225 21.53 -10.84 5.71
N GLY A 226 20.65 -11.32 4.85
CA GLY A 226 20.72 -12.68 4.31
C GLY A 226 21.98 -12.93 3.47
N PHE A 227 22.45 -11.94 2.73
CA PHE A 227 23.68 -12.09 1.93
C PHE A 227 24.98 -11.87 2.73
N MET A 228 24.95 -11.03 3.75
CA MET A 228 26.15 -10.57 4.47
C MET A 228 26.32 -11.15 5.87
N GLU A 229 25.48 -12.08 6.28
CA GLU A 229 25.50 -12.69 7.62
C GLU A 229 26.89 -13.20 8.06
N ASN A 230 27.62 -13.80 7.12
CA ASN A 230 28.98 -14.33 7.40
C ASN A 230 30.07 -13.24 7.34
N ASN A 231 29.82 -12.12 6.63
CA ASN A 231 30.79 -11.04 6.44
C ASN A 231 30.61 -9.94 7.51
N GLU A 232 29.36 -9.64 7.85
CA GLU A 232 28.97 -8.58 8.80
C GLU A 232 27.91 -9.09 9.79
N PRO A 233 28.27 -10.05 10.66
CA PRO A 233 27.30 -10.74 11.53
C PRO A 233 26.59 -9.80 12.51
N GLU A 234 27.30 -8.82 13.09
CA GLU A 234 26.71 -7.89 14.06
C GLU A 234 25.64 -6.97 13.42
N LEU A 235 25.95 -6.44 12.24
CA LEU A 235 24.99 -5.61 11.51
C LEU A 235 23.81 -6.43 11.01
N SER A 236 24.07 -7.61 10.49
CA SER A 236 23.03 -8.52 10.01
C SER A 236 22.06 -8.91 11.13
N GLU A 237 22.57 -9.24 12.31
CA GLU A 237 21.75 -9.57 13.49
C GLU A 237 20.90 -8.37 13.92
N LYS A 238 21.50 -7.17 14.02
CA LYS A 238 20.78 -5.93 14.36
C LYS A 238 19.61 -5.67 13.39
N LEU A 239 19.80 -5.87 12.07
CA LEU A 239 18.76 -5.68 11.06
C LEU A 239 17.64 -6.74 11.22
N LYS A 240 18.01 -7.99 11.49
CA LYS A 240 17.06 -9.08 11.74
C LYS A 240 16.25 -8.84 13.03
N GLU A 241 16.88 -8.42 14.13
CA GLU A 241 16.18 -8.06 15.37
C GLU A 241 15.13 -6.98 15.16
N ARG A 242 15.48 -5.91 14.42
CA ARG A 242 14.53 -4.83 14.06
C ARG A 242 13.38 -5.33 13.20
N ALA A 243 13.67 -6.17 12.22
CA ALA A 243 12.63 -6.79 11.41
C ALA A 243 11.72 -7.69 12.26
N GLN A 244 12.26 -8.45 13.21
CA GLN A 244 11.47 -9.27 14.13
C GLN A 244 10.52 -8.42 14.98
N GLU A 245 10.97 -7.29 15.52
CA GLU A 245 10.09 -6.36 16.25
C GLU A 245 9.02 -5.74 15.33
N PHE A 246 9.42 -5.32 14.13
CA PHE A 246 8.49 -4.77 13.14
C PHE A 246 7.37 -5.76 12.76
N SER A 247 7.68 -7.04 12.65
CA SER A 247 6.71 -8.07 12.27
C SER A 247 5.51 -8.15 13.23
N LYS A 248 5.72 -7.88 14.53
CA LYS A 248 4.70 -7.96 15.59
C LYS A 248 3.57 -6.94 15.44
N THR A 249 3.83 -5.85 14.72
CA THR A 249 2.89 -4.75 14.52
C THR A 249 2.46 -4.62 13.06
N PHE A 250 3.38 -4.75 12.12
CA PHE A 250 3.06 -4.65 10.69
C PHE A 250 2.07 -5.72 10.21
N ILE A 251 2.13 -6.93 10.77
CA ILE A 251 1.21 -8.02 10.42
C ILE A 251 -0.27 -7.62 10.58
N TYR A 252 -0.58 -6.69 11.49
CA TYR A 252 -1.92 -6.16 11.70
C TYR A 252 -2.47 -5.31 10.53
N TRP A 253 -1.66 -5.03 9.51
CA TRP A 253 -2.16 -4.37 8.30
C TRP A 253 -2.80 -5.35 7.30
N PHE A 254 -2.79 -6.66 7.59
CA PHE A 254 -3.34 -7.73 6.75
C PHE A 254 -4.47 -8.47 7.47
N GLY A 255 -5.44 -8.96 6.69
CA GLY A 255 -6.30 -10.06 7.11
C GLY A 255 -5.65 -11.42 6.83
N ASN A 256 -6.17 -12.50 7.42
CA ASN A 256 -5.68 -13.86 7.14
C ASN A 256 -5.99 -14.31 5.69
N ASP A 257 -6.93 -13.64 5.04
CA ASP A 257 -7.23 -13.78 3.62
C ASP A 257 -6.16 -13.13 2.70
N GLY A 258 -5.15 -12.50 3.30
CA GLY A 258 -4.08 -11.79 2.60
C GLY A 258 -4.43 -10.39 2.09
N ASN A 259 -5.62 -9.89 2.37
CA ASN A 259 -6.04 -8.54 2.01
C ASN A 259 -5.44 -7.53 2.99
N GLU A 260 -4.71 -6.54 2.49
CA GLU A 260 -4.13 -5.48 3.30
C GLU A 260 -4.92 -4.18 3.25
N ILE A 261 -4.72 -3.31 4.26
CA ILE A 261 -5.30 -1.96 4.24
C ILE A 261 -4.66 -1.11 3.14
N PRO A 262 -5.44 -0.33 2.35
CA PRO A 262 -4.90 0.66 1.43
C PRO A 262 -4.50 1.91 2.21
N PHE A 263 -3.20 2.14 2.42
CA PHE A 263 -2.72 3.27 3.19
C PHE A 263 -1.44 3.88 2.60
N GLY A 264 -1.38 5.19 2.55
CA GLY A 264 -0.20 5.92 2.09
C GLY A 264 -0.06 5.97 0.57
N ARG A 265 1.16 6.22 0.12
CA ARG A 265 1.54 6.44 -1.28
C ARG A 265 1.92 5.14 -2.01
N SER A 266 2.04 5.25 -3.33
CA SER A 266 2.56 4.18 -4.21
C SER A 266 1.76 2.87 -4.16
N LEU A 267 0.47 2.97 -3.89
CA LEU A 267 -0.43 1.83 -3.79
C LEU A 267 -0.52 1.02 -5.11
N THR A 268 -0.09 1.60 -6.24
CA THR A 268 0.01 0.88 -7.51
C THR A 268 1.00 -0.30 -7.47
N TYR A 269 1.85 -0.39 -6.45
CA TYR A 269 2.75 -1.54 -6.26
C TYR A 269 2.06 -2.77 -5.66
N ARG A 270 0.82 -2.62 -5.15
CA ARG A 270 -0.11 -3.70 -4.76
C ARG A 270 0.57 -4.76 -3.88
N PHE A 271 0.70 -5.96 -4.40
CA PHE A 271 1.28 -7.12 -3.69
C PHE A 271 2.75 -6.95 -3.30
N ALA A 272 3.46 -5.86 -3.67
CA ALA A 272 4.72 -5.49 -3.02
C ALA A 272 4.57 -5.36 -1.49
N HIS A 273 3.37 -5.04 -1.02
CA HIS A 273 3.06 -4.92 0.40
C HIS A 273 3.38 -6.21 1.18
N GLY A 274 3.19 -7.38 0.56
CA GLY A 274 3.53 -8.69 1.11
C GLY A 274 5.01 -9.11 0.98
N ALA A 275 5.84 -8.35 0.25
CA ALA A 275 7.23 -8.71 -0.04
C ALA A 275 8.11 -8.87 1.21
N TYR A 276 7.77 -8.17 2.29
CA TYR A 276 8.45 -8.27 3.58
C TYR A 276 8.51 -9.72 4.10
N PHE A 277 7.42 -10.48 4.01
CA PHE A 277 7.37 -11.88 4.47
C PHE A 277 8.28 -12.79 3.64
N SER A 278 8.42 -12.52 2.35
CA SER A 278 9.36 -13.22 1.47
C SER A 278 10.82 -12.94 1.84
N ALA A 279 11.14 -11.68 2.18
CA ALA A 279 12.47 -11.29 2.60
C ALA A 279 12.84 -11.85 3.98
N MET A 280 11.89 -11.96 4.91
CA MET A 280 12.11 -12.64 6.21
C MET A 280 12.54 -14.10 5.99
N GLY A 281 11.83 -14.83 5.14
CA GLY A 281 12.20 -16.20 4.78
C GLY A 281 13.61 -16.28 4.21
N PHE A 282 13.97 -15.37 3.29
CA PHE A 282 15.30 -15.30 2.68
C PHE A 282 16.41 -15.01 3.71
N ALA A 283 16.15 -14.17 4.69
CA ALA A 283 17.09 -13.87 5.78
C ALA A 283 17.17 -14.99 6.85
N GLY A 284 16.49 -16.13 6.65
CA GLY A 284 16.49 -17.26 7.58
C GLY A 284 15.72 -16.99 8.87
N MET A 285 14.74 -16.08 8.85
CA MET A 285 13.97 -15.71 10.02
C MET A 285 12.64 -16.47 10.07
N GLU A 286 12.29 -16.98 11.25
CA GLU A 286 11.00 -17.64 11.46
C GLU A 286 9.83 -16.65 11.63
N GLY A 287 10.13 -15.40 12.01
CA GLY A 287 9.15 -14.32 12.19
C GLY A 287 7.97 -14.70 13.07
N PRO A 288 6.73 -14.50 12.58
CA PRO A 288 5.53 -14.98 13.26
C PRO A 288 5.29 -16.49 13.07
N GLY A 289 6.10 -17.17 12.27
CA GLY A 289 5.99 -18.56 11.85
C GLY A 289 5.99 -18.70 10.33
N TYR A 290 6.73 -19.69 9.80
CA TYR A 290 6.80 -19.92 8.36
C TYR A 290 5.44 -20.20 7.72
N GLY A 291 4.54 -20.92 8.42
CA GLY A 291 3.17 -21.17 7.94
C GLY A 291 2.35 -19.90 7.81
N ILE A 292 2.50 -18.96 8.75
CA ILE A 292 1.83 -17.65 8.72
C ILE A 292 2.39 -16.79 7.59
N MET A 293 3.72 -16.69 7.46
CA MET A 293 4.36 -15.92 6.39
C MET A 293 3.96 -16.45 5.00
N LYS A 294 3.97 -17.77 4.81
CA LYS A 294 3.52 -18.44 3.59
C LYS A 294 2.06 -18.13 3.30
N ASN A 295 1.17 -18.25 4.32
CA ASN A 295 -0.24 -17.91 4.17
C ASN A 295 -0.42 -16.48 3.67
N LEU A 296 0.16 -15.50 4.36
CA LEU A 296 0.01 -14.09 4.00
C LEU A 296 0.56 -13.78 2.62
N ALA A 297 1.76 -14.25 2.27
CA ALA A 297 2.37 -13.99 0.96
C ALA A 297 1.56 -14.60 -0.20
N LEU A 298 1.12 -15.85 -0.08
CA LEU A 298 0.38 -16.53 -1.13
C LEU A 298 -1.07 -16.05 -1.23
N ARG A 299 -1.78 -15.84 -0.09
CA ARG A 299 -3.15 -15.30 -0.11
C ARG A 299 -3.18 -13.87 -0.64
N ASN A 300 -2.17 -13.05 -0.32
CA ASN A 300 -2.05 -11.71 -0.88
C ASN A 300 -1.98 -11.75 -2.41
N LEU A 301 -1.13 -12.59 -2.99
CA LEU A 301 -1.08 -12.78 -4.44
C LEU A 301 -2.43 -13.26 -5.02
N GLU A 302 -3.06 -14.25 -4.41
CA GLU A 302 -4.38 -14.75 -4.84
C GLU A 302 -5.46 -13.67 -4.83
N THR A 303 -5.51 -12.88 -3.75
CA THR A 303 -6.46 -11.78 -3.61
C THR A 303 -6.26 -10.73 -4.70
N TRP A 304 -5.00 -10.40 -5.04
CA TRP A 304 -4.71 -9.46 -6.11
C TRP A 304 -5.03 -10.02 -7.49
N MET A 305 -4.76 -11.29 -7.76
CA MET A 305 -5.11 -11.94 -9.04
C MET A 305 -6.63 -12.05 -9.24
N ALA A 306 -7.43 -12.00 -8.19
CA ALA A 306 -8.88 -11.96 -8.27
C ALA A 306 -9.44 -10.60 -8.74
N ARG A 307 -8.62 -9.54 -8.76
CA ARG A 307 -9.03 -8.18 -9.12
C ARG A 307 -8.70 -7.86 -10.58
N PRO A 308 -9.44 -6.95 -11.23
CA PRO A 308 -9.17 -6.53 -12.61
C PRO A 308 -7.99 -5.56 -12.70
N ILE A 309 -6.79 -6.01 -12.32
CA ILE A 309 -5.57 -5.19 -12.22
C ILE A 309 -4.72 -5.17 -13.50
N PHE A 310 -5.17 -5.85 -14.54
CA PHE A 310 -4.46 -5.95 -15.82
C PHE A 310 -5.10 -5.07 -16.88
N GLU A 311 -4.28 -4.51 -17.75
CA GLU A 311 -4.73 -3.93 -19.02
C GLU A 311 -5.20 -5.03 -19.97
N PRO A 312 -5.97 -4.70 -21.04
CA PRO A 312 -6.38 -5.69 -22.03
C PRO A 312 -5.21 -6.44 -22.70
N SER A 313 -4.02 -5.84 -22.74
CA SER A 313 -2.77 -6.46 -23.22
C SER A 313 -2.18 -7.50 -22.28
N GLY A 314 -2.69 -7.61 -21.07
CA GLY A 314 -2.16 -8.53 -20.04
C GLY A 314 -1.08 -7.92 -19.15
N VAL A 315 -0.68 -6.66 -19.35
CA VAL A 315 0.27 -5.99 -18.47
C VAL A 315 -0.40 -5.47 -17.21
N LEU A 316 0.35 -5.38 -16.12
CA LEU A 316 -0.12 -4.74 -14.89
C LEU A 316 -0.45 -3.26 -15.15
N SER A 317 -1.63 -2.85 -14.76
CA SER A 317 -2.07 -1.46 -14.90
C SER A 317 -1.58 -0.57 -13.77
N ILE A 318 -1.43 0.73 -14.02
CA ILE A 318 -1.37 1.73 -12.95
C ILE A 318 -2.76 1.82 -12.32
N GLY A 319 -2.83 1.80 -11.01
CA GLY A 319 -4.07 1.80 -10.24
C GLY A 319 -3.94 0.91 -9.00
N TYR A 320 -5.02 0.72 -8.27
CA TYR A 320 -5.07 -0.19 -7.12
C TYR A 320 -5.97 -1.40 -7.41
N GLY A 321 -7.23 -1.38 -7.08
CA GLY A 321 -8.16 -2.47 -7.37
C GLY A 321 -8.50 -2.65 -8.86
N TYR A 322 -8.24 -1.64 -9.68
CA TYR A 322 -8.49 -1.61 -11.13
C TYR A 322 -7.62 -0.53 -11.79
N PRO A 323 -7.53 -0.43 -13.14
CA PRO A 323 -6.79 0.63 -13.82
C PRO A 323 -7.32 2.02 -13.46
N ASN A 324 -6.49 2.85 -12.82
CA ASN A 324 -6.89 4.17 -12.35
C ASN A 324 -5.67 5.11 -12.19
N LEU A 325 -5.55 6.10 -13.06
CA LEU A 325 -4.45 7.08 -13.01
C LEU A 325 -4.65 8.16 -11.96
N TYR A 326 -5.88 8.43 -11.49
CA TYR A 326 -6.12 9.52 -10.52
C TYR A 326 -5.41 9.33 -9.19
N MET A 327 -5.24 8.07 -8.77
CA MET A 327 -4.57 7.75 -7.51
C MET A 327 -3.03 7.66 -7.61
N SER A 328 -2.46 7.73 -8.82
CA SER A 328 -1.04 7.49 -9.06
C SER A 328 -0.15 8.63 -8.56
N GLU A 329 1.11 8.31 -8.35
CA GLU A 329 2.15 9.29 -8.03
C GLU A 329 2.81 9.79 -9.32
N ARG A 330 3.38 11.01 -9.28
CA ARG A 330 4.09 11.61 -10.42
C ARG A 330 5.28 10.77 -10.93
N TYR A 331 5.74 9.81 -10.12
CA TYR A 331 6.82 8.89 -10.45
C TYR A 331 6.33 7.48 -10.82
N ASN A 332 5.05 7.29 -11.07
CA ASN A 332 4.53 6.01 -11.53
C ASN A 332 4.51 5.97 -13.06
N SER A 333 5.44 5.24 -13.65
CA SER A 333 5.44 4.88 -15.07
C SER A 333 4.67 3.56 -15.30
N PRO A 334 4.43 3.17 -16.56
CA PRO A 334 3.77 1.88 -16.85
C PRO A 334 4.51 0.65 -16.30
N GLY A 335 5.82 0.74 -16.09
CA GLY A 335 6.64 -0.32 -15.47
C GLY A 335 6.54 -0.36 -13.94
N SER A 336 6.07 0.72 -13.32
CA SER A 336 6.04 0.85 -11.85
C SER A 336 5.28 -0.27 -11.12
N PRO A 337 4.14 -0.79 -11.60
CA PRO A 337 3.41 -1.88 -10.92
C PRO A 337 4.22 -3.17 -10.75
N TYR A 338 5.22 -3.40 -11.60
CA TYR A 338 6.09 -4.57 -11.51
C TYR A 338 7.03 -4.55 -10.28
N TRP A 339 7.05 -3.48 -9.50
CA TRP A 339 7.67 -3.54 -8.17
C TRP A 339 6.96 -4.52 -7.22
N GLY A 340 5.70 -4.85 -7.50
CA GLY A 340 4.98 -5.95 -6.86
C GLY A 340 5.72 -7.28 -6.93
N PHE A 341 6.55 -7.50 -7.94
CA PHE A 341 7.32 -8.73 -8.10
C PHE A 341 8.33 -9.00 -6.98
N LYS A 342 8.59 -8.03 -6.10
CA LYS A 342 9.32 -8.26 -4.84
C LYS A 342 8.69 -9.36 -3.98
N THR A 343 7.37 -9.54 -4.03
CA THR A 343 6.72 -10.64 -3.30
C THR A 343 7.20 -12.00 -3.78
N PHE A 344 7.53 -12.14 -5.06
CA PHE A 344 8.09 -13.38 -5.60
C PHE A 344 9.54 -13.65 -5.14
N PHE A 345 10.13 -12.78 -4.30
CA PHE A 345 11.46 -13.03 -3.74
C PHE A 345 11.54 -14.34 -2.95
N MET A 346 10.41 -14.85 -2.45
CA MET A 346 10.30 -16.19 -1.88
C MET A 346 10.74 -17.31 -2.85
N LEU A 347 10.77 -17.08 -4.17
CA LEU A 347 11.27 -18.05 -5.16
C LEU A 347 12.77 -18.28 -5.07
N ALA A 348 13.53 -17.40 -4.40
CA ALA A 348 14.95 -17.61 -4.10
C ALA A 348 15.17 -18.72 -3.04
N LEU A 349 14.12 -19.07 -2.29
CA LEU A 349 14.16 -20.17 -1.34
C LEU A 349 14.06 -21.53 -2.07
N PRO A 350 14.89 -22.52 -1.71
CA PRO A 350 14.76 -23.86 -2.28
C PRO A 350 13.42 -24.50 -1.85
N ASP A 351 12.92 -25.45 -2.62
CA ASP A 351 11.62 -26.10 -2.43
C ASP A 351 11.50 -26.88 -1.11
N ASP A 352 12.60 -27.29 -0.50
CA ASP A 352 12.69 -27.94 0.81
C ASP A 352 12.84 -26.95 1.99
N HIS A 353 12.86 -25.66 1.72
CA HIS A 353 12.89 -24.64 2.79
C HIS A 353 11.62 -24.69 3.65
N PRO A 354 11.70 -24.46 4.98
CA PRO A 354 10.54 -24.43 5.87
C PRO A 354 9.41 -23.51 5.43
N PHE A 355 9.70 -22.40 4.76
CA PHE A 355 8.68 -21.53 4.16
C PHE A 355 7.75 -22.30 3.19
N TRP A 356 8.31 -23.19 2.36
CA TRP A 356 7.53 -23.96 1.38
C TRP A 356 6.90 -25.22 1.98
N THR A 357 7.59 -25.86 2.92
CA THR A 357 7.16 -27.15 3.50
C THR A 357 6.20 -27.02 4.67
N SER A 358 6.08 -25.84 5.29
CA SER A 358 5.08 -25.58 6.34
C SER A 358 3.67 -25.51 5.77
N GLU A 359 2.69 -26.00 6.54
CA GLU A 359 1.28 -25.76 6.24
C GLU A 359 0.91 -24.29 6.45
N PRO A 360 0.05 -23.70 5.61
CA PRO A 360 -0.43 -22.34 5.82
C PRO A 360 -1.21 -22.21 7.14
N GLU A 361 -0.87 -21.19 7.93
CA GLU A 361 -1.48 -20.92 9.23
C GLU A 361 -2.08 -19.51 9.29
N ALA A 362 -3.20 -19.37 10.00
CA ALA A 362 -3.80 -18.08 10.31
C ALA A 362 -3.11 -17.43 11.53
N TYR A 363 -2.89 -16.13 11.48
CA TYR A 363 -2.40 -15.37 12.62
C TYR A 363 -3.54 -15.09 13.61
N PRO A 364 -3.36 -15.29 14.93
CA PRO A 364 -4.40 -15.04 15.93
C PRO A 364 -4.47 -13.54 16.29
N PHE A 365 -5.08 -12.74 15.44
CA PHE A 365 -5.19 -11.30 15.65
C PHE A 365 -5.96 -10.92 16.92
N ASP A 366 -5.45 -9.93 17.66
CA ASP A 366 -6.22 -9.20 18.66
C ASP A 366 -7.37 -8.44 17.96
N LYS A 367 -8.56 -8.37 18.59
CA LYS A 367 -9.70 -7.63 18.03
C LYS A 367 -9.46 -6.13 17.88
N LEU A 368 -8.58 -5.56 18.71
CA LEU A 368 -8.14 -4.17 18.69
C LEU A 368 -6.67 -4.11 19.09
N LYS A 369 -5.85 -3.47 18.28
CA LYS A 369 -4.41 -3.29 18.49
C LYS A 369 -4.01 -1.83 18.37
N VAL A 370 -3.24 -1.36 19.35
CA VAL A 370 -2.54 -0.08 19.27
C VAL A 370 -1.24 -0.28 18.49
N LEU A 371 -1.04 0.51 17.46
CA LEU A 371 0.19 0.61 16.69
C LEU A 371 0.76 2.02 16.86
N SER A 372 1.68 2.19 17.81
CA SER A 372 2.16 3.51 18.22
C SER A 372 2.91 4.23 17.13
N GLU A 373 3.82 3.53 16.42
CA GLU A 373 4.69 4.16 15.42
C GLU A 373 3.96 4.59 14.14
N PRO A 374 3.04 3.79 13.55
CA PRO A 374 2.21 4.27 12.44
C PRO A 374 1.01 5.12 12.90
N HIS A 375 0.89 5.44 14.17
CA HIS A 375 -0.19 6.26 14.76
C HIS A 375 -1.59 5.71 14.45
N MET A 376 -1.81 4.41 14.74
CA MET A 376 -3.05 3.71 14.40
C MET A 376 -3.63 2.94 15.57
N LEU A 377 -4.96 2.84 15.57
CA LEU A 377 -5.69 1.73 16.19
C LEU A 377 -6.21 0.83 15.08
N VAL A 378 -5.93 -0.46 15.15
CA VAL A 378 -6.34 -1.41 14.12
C VAL A 378 -7.31 -2.42 14.72
N THR A 379 -8.45 -2.61 14.06
CA THR A 379 -9.42 -3.66 14.44
C THR A 379 -9.39 -4.79 13.43
N HIS A 380 -9.55 -6.01 13.94
CA HIS A 380 -9.76 -7.23 13.16
C HIS A 380 -11.06 -7.90 13.58
N ASP A 381 -11.81 -8.41 12.62
CA ASP A 381 -12.96 -9.26 12.88
C ASP A 381 -12.77 -10.68 12.32
N GLU A 382 -13.75 -11.55 12.58
CA GLU A 382 -13.73 -12.96 12.15
C GLU A 382 -13.90 -13.15 10.64
N LYS A 383 -14.14 -12.07 9.89
CA LYS A 383 -14.32 -12.05 8.42
C LYS A 383 -13.14 -11.40 7.70
N ASP A 384 -12.01 -11.30 8.38
CA ASP A 384 -10.80 -10.65 7.88
C ASP A 384 -11.01 -9.16 7.47
N HIS A 385 -12.02 -8.49 8.04
CA HIS A 385 -12.19 -7.06 7.87
C HIS A 385 -11.21 -6.33 8.79
N VAL A 386 -10.27 -5.63 8.17
CA VAL A 386 -9.27 -4.81 8.85
C VAL A 386 -9.64 -3.34 8.69
N MET A 387 -9.78 -2.64 9.81
CA MET A 387 -9.97 -1.19 9.84
C MET A 387 -8.84 -0.53 10.62
N ALA A 388 -8.06 0.32 9.96
CA ALA A 388 -7.02 1.13 10.58
C ALA A 388 -7.55 2.56 10.80
N PHE A 389 -7.75 2.92 12.06
CA PHE A 389 -8.08 4.27 12.49
C PHE A 389 -6.80 5.07 12.68
N VAL A 390 -6.69 6.26 12.08
CA VAL A 390 -5.41 6.97 11.92
C VAL A 390 -5.45 8.37 12.47
N THR A 391 -4.35 8.76 13.13
CA THR A 391 -4.10 10.13 13.56
C THR A 391 -2.62 10.51 13.40
N GLY A 392 -2.28 11.80 13.41
CA GLY A 392 -0.90 12.30 13.49
C GLY A 392 0.00 12.08 12.28
N GLN A 393 -0.43 11.32 11.30
CA GLN A 393 0.30 11.15 10.02
C GLN A 393 0.07 12.34 9.11
N HIS A 394 1.11 12.74 8.37
CA HIS A 394 1.03 13.84 7.42
C HIS A 394 2.10 13.74 6.34
N SER A 395 1.73 14.01 5.09
CA SER A 395 2.65 14.10 3.97
C SER A 395 2.36 15.33 3.12
N LYS A 396 3.41 16.04 2.67
CA LYS A 396 3.29 17.28 1.87
C LYS A 396 3.64 17.12 0.40
N ASN A 397 4.26 16.01 0.02
CA ASN A 397 5.01 15.92 -1.24
C ASN A 397 4.37 15.00 -2.28
N HIS A 398 3.18 14.46 -2.03
CA HIS A 398 2.53 13.48 -2.89
C HIS A 398 1.17 13.94 -3.34
N GLY A 399 0.73 13.49 -4.51
CA GLY A 399 -0.64 13.69 -4.96
C GLY A 399 -1.64 13.05 -3.98
N TYR A 400 -2.70 13.76 -3.66
CA TYR A 400 -3.75 13.28 -2.75
C TYR A 400 -3.25 12.86 -1.36
N CYS A 401 -2.24 13.56 -0.81
CA CYS A 401 -1.67 13.22 0.49
C CYS A 401 -2.70 13.22 1.62
N GLN A 402 -3.67 14.14 1.61
CA GLN A 402 -4.75 14.16 2.60
C GLN A 402 -5.55 12.85 2.56
N GLN A 403 -5.99 12.41 1.38
CA GLN A 403 -6.78 11.20 1.22
C GLN A 403 -5.97 9.93 1.57
N LYS A 404 -4.67 9.93 1.30
CA LYS A 404 -3.78 8.78 1.52
C LYS A 404 -3.34 8.62 2.97
N TYR A 405 -3.29 9.69 3.77
CA TYR A 405 -2.73 9.66 5.13
C TYR A 405 -3.67 10.20 6.22
N GLU A 406 -4.68 10.99 5.86
CA GLU A 406 -5.39 11.80 6.84
C GLU A 406 -6.91 11.53 6.93
N LYS A 407 -7.41 10.48 6.28
CA LYS A 407 -8.76 9.99 6.57
C LYS A 407 -8.81 9.41 7.99
N PHE A 408 -9.98 9.33 8.57
CA PHE A 408 -10.16 8.80 9.92
C PHE A 408 -10.00 7.30 10.01
N VAL A 409 -10.38 6.57 8.94
CA VAL A 409 -10.28 5.12 8.88
C VAL A 409 -10.00 4.64 7.46
N TYR A 410 -9.15 3.62 7.34
CA TYR A 410 -8.83 2.88 6.13
C TYR A 410 -9.27 1.44 6.29
N SER A 411 -9.92 0.88 5.28
CA SER A 411 -10.48 -0.47 5.31
C SER A 411 -9.97 -1.30 4.15
N ASN A 412 -9.55 -2.54 4.42
CA ASN A 412 -9.16 -3.50 3.38
C ASN A 412 -10.35 -3.98 2.52
N GLN A 413 -11.60 -3.69 2.92
CA GLN A 413 -12.81 -4.07 2.20
C GLN A 413 -13.49 -2.93 1.46
N PHE A 414 -13.39 -1.69 1.97
CA PHE A 414 -14.05 -0.51 1.39
C PHE A 414 -13.10 0.40 0.63
N GLY A 415 -11.79 0.24 0.83
CA GLY A 415 -10.79 1.13 0.25
C GLY A 415 -10.91 2.56 0.79
N PHE A 416 -10.52 3.51 -0.03
CA PHE A 416 -10.78 4.93 0.16
C PHE A 416 -10.85 5.64 -1.19
N SER A 417 -11.36 6.87 -1.19
CA SER A 417 -11.51 7.67 -2.40
C SER A 417 -10.49 8.81 -2.46
N VAL A 418 -10.05 9.14 -3.67
CA VAL A 418 -9.29 10.35 -4.01
C VAL A 418 -10.20 11.36 -4.71
N SER A 419 -10.03 12.64 -4.41
CA SER A 419 -10.88 13.70 -4.95
C SER A 419 -10.61 13.96 -6.43
N ARG A 420 -11.66 14.31 -7.17
CA ARG A 420 -11.60 14.82 -8.55
C ARG A 420 -12.03 16.29 -8.64
N GLY A 421 -12.52 16.85 -7.56
CA GLY A 421 -12.98 18.23 -7.40
C GLY A 421 -13.30 18.55 -5.95
N HIS A 422 -14.04 19.62 -5.72
CA HIS A 422 -14.27 20.15 -4.39
C HIS A 422 -15.72 20.02 -3.89
N GLY A 423 -16.69 19.77 -4.78
CA GLY A 423 -18.07 19.45 -4.41
C GLY A 423 -18.15 18.09 -3.72
N LEU A 424 -19.26 17.78 -3.06
CA LEU A 424 -19.41 16.52 -2.31
C LEU A 424 -19.27 15.28 -3.20
N GLU A 425 -19.86 15.29 -4.39
CA GLU A 425 -19.81 14.16 -5.32
C GLU A 425 -18.40 13.98 -5.91
N GLU A 426 -17.78 15.10 -6.34
CA GLU A 426 -16.43 15.11 -6.93
C GLU A 426 -15.34 14.86 -5.90
N GLY A 427 -15.51 15.39 -4.69
CA GLY A 427 -14.59 15.27 -3.58
C GLY A 427 -14.58 13.86 -2.98
N ALA A 428 -15.70 13.14 -3.07
CA ALA A 428 -15.87 11.78 -2.58
C ALA A 428 -15.30 11.63 -1.16
N PHE A 429 -15.82 12.42 -0.23
CA PHE A 429 -15.29 12.58 1.13
C PHE A 429 -15.69 11.39 2.03
N ASP A 430 -15.29 10.18 1.66
CA ASP A 430 -15.48 9.00 2.50
C ASP A 430 -14.52 9.00 3.69
N ASN A 431 -14.99 8.50 4.81
CA ASN A 431 -14.23 8.32 6.05
C ASN A 431 -13.49 9.57 6.52
N THR A 432 -14.09 10.75 6.35
CA THR A 432 -13.53 12.03 6.75
C THR A 432 -14.62 13.06 7.04
N LEU A 433 -14.27 14.07 7.85
CA LEU A 433 -15.03 15.31 7.99
C LEU A 433 -14.57 16.28 6.90
N ALA A 434 -15.52 16.80 6.14
CA ALA A 434 -15.29 17.83 5.13
C ALA A 434 -16.09 19.09 5.48
N ILE A 435 -15.50 20.27 5.33
CA ILE A 435 -16.10 21.55 5.68
C ILE A 435 -15.94 22.53 4.51
N SER A 436 -17.01 23.29 4.25
CA SER A 436 -17.05 24.43 3.33
C SER A 436 -17.60 25.66 4.03
N LEU A 437 -17.28 26.84 3.57
CA LEU A 437 -18.05 28.02 3.95
C LEU A 437 -19.51 27.86 3.48
N ALA A 438 -20.46 28.37 4.26
CA ALA A 438 -21.88 28.19 3.99
C ALA A 438 -22.27 28.61 2.57
N GLY A 439 -22.90 27.71 1.82
CA GLY A 439 -23.34 27.91 0.46
C GLY A 439 -22.24 28.02 -0.61
N TYR A 440 -20.96 27.79 -0.25
CA TYR A 440 -19.85 27.89 -1.20
C TYR A 440 -19.56 26.57 -1.91
N GLU A 441 -19.98 25.43 -1.34
CA GLU A 441 -19.83 24.07 -1.88
C GLU A 441 -18.37 23.68 -2.28
N HIS A 442 -17.38 24.30 -1.63
CA HIS A 442 -15.97 24.02 -1.82
C HIS A 442 -15.41 23.38 -0.56
N TYR A 443 -15.59 22.08 -0.45
CA TYR A 443 -15.26 21.32 0.75
C TYR A 443 -13.76 21.02 0.85
N GLN A 444 -13.25 21.12 2.07
CA GLN A 444 -11.89 20.77 2.46
C GLN A 444 -11.92 19.73 3.57
N MET A 445 -10.98 18.81 3.57
CA MET A 445 -10.75 17.86 4.65
C MET A 445 -9.50 18.24 5.43
N ARG A 446 -9.23 17.56 6.54
CA ARG A 446 -8.06 17.76 7.38
C ARG A 446 -6.77 17.80 6.56
N TYR A 447 -5.88 18.75 6.88
CA TYR A 447 -4.53 18.85 6.33
C TYR A 447 -3.53 19.11 7.48
N GLY A 448 -2.96 18.02 7.96
CA GLY A 448 -2.12 18.01 9.14
C GLY A 448 -2.91 18.04 10.46
N THR A 449 -2.20 17.82 11.54
CA THR A 449 -2.73 17.73 12.90
C THR A 449 -1.85 18.56 13.81
N LYS A 450 -2.47 19.46 14.62
CA LYS A 450 -1.74 20.30 15.59
C LYS A 450 -1.38 19.50 16.85
N GLU A 451 -2.29 18.64 17.29
CA GLU A 451 -2.15 17.78 18.46
C GLU A 451 -2.87 16.46 18.21
N TYR A 452 -2.30 15.35 18.67
CA TYR A 452 -2.95 14.05 18.65
C TYR A 452 -2.56 13.22 19.86
N ARG A 453 -3.44 12.28 20.22
CA ARG A 453 -3.20 11.28 21.27
C ARG A 453 -3.78 9.93 20.84
N ILE A 454 -3.11 8.88 21.21
CA ILE A 454 -3.51 7.49 20.98
C ILE A 454 -3.74 6.86 22.35
N TYR A 455 -4.95 6.38 22.57
CA TYR A 455 -5.33 5.63 23.76
C TYR A 455 -5.57 4.17 23.41
N ASP A 456 -5.71 3.31 24.38
CA ASP A 456 -5.95 1.88 24.13
C ASP A 456 -7.27 1.59 23.39
N ASP A 457 -8.23 2.52 23.42
CA ASP A 457 -9.58 2.31 22.88
C ASP A 457 -10.11 3.46 22.03
N ARG A 458 -9.35 4.54 21.84
CA ARG A 458 -9.75 5.70 21.06
C ARG A 458 -8.58 6.51 20.55
N LEU A 459 -8.84 7.30 19.51
CA LEU A 459 -7.92 8.33 19.02
C LEU A 459 -8.49 9.72 19.29
N TYR A 460 -7.61 10.66 19.59
CA TYR A 460 -7.92 12.10 19.67
C TYR A 460 -7.03 12.87 18.72
N MET A 461 -7.58 13.91 18.09
CA MET A 461 -6.82 14.83 17.24
C MET A 461 -7.44 16.23 17.23
N LYS A 462 -6.56 17.25 17.15
CA LYS A 462 -6.93 18.66 17.01
C LYS A 462 -6.28 19.24 15.78
N TYR A 463 -7.06 19.90 14.93
CA TYR A 463 -6.60 20.46 13.66
C TYR A 463 -7.42 21.70 13.28
N GLU A 464 -6.81 22.55 12.48
CA GLU A 464 -7.47 23.65 11.79
C GLU A 464 -7.74 23.21 10.35
N ILE A 465 -9.02 23.10 9.99
CA ILE A 465 -9.40 22.60 8.67
C ILE A 465 -9.37 23.70 7.61
N MET A 466 -9.69 24.93 8.04
CA MET A 466 -9.53 26.17 7.28
C MET A 466 -9.34 27.33 8.29
N PRO A 467 -8.86 28.51 7.86
CA PRO A 467 -8.70 29.65 8.77
C PRO A 467 -9.96 29.92 9.59
N ARG A 468 -9.81 30.07 10.93
CA ARG A 468 -10.88 30.31 11.89
C ARG A 468 -11.86 29.16 12.12
N VAL A 469 -11.55 27.95 11.63
CA VAL A 469 -12.34 26.75 11.89
C VAL A 469 -11.45 25.69 12.53
N MET A 470 -11.57 25.56 13.85
CA MET A 470 -10.83 24.58 14.65
C MET A 470 -11.72 23.39 14.95
N VAL A 471 -11.16 22.19 14.77
CA VAL A 471 -11.86 20.92 15.02
C VAL A 471 -11.04 20.06 15.97
N GLU A 472 -11.72 19.52 16.98
CA GLU A 472 -11.23 18.44 17.83
C GLU A 472 -12.07 17.20 17.54
N THR A 473 -11.42 16.11 17.18
CA THR A 473 -12.10 14.86 16.84
C THR A 473 -11.64 13.73 17.74
N THR A 474 -12.58 13.04 18.37
CA THR A 474 -12.35 11.75 19.03
C THR A 474 -13.00 10.65 18.20
N ILE A 475 -12.25 9.57 17.93
CA ILE A 475 -12.72 8.40 17.20
C ILE A 475 -12.70 7.19 18.14
N ILE A 476 -13.83 6.49 18.22
CA ILE A 476 -13.99 5.31 19.07
C ILE A 476 -14.33 4.12 18.20
N PRO A 477 -13.38 3.18 17.98
CA PRO A 477 -13.63 1.93 17.26
C PRO A 477 -14.62 1.03 18.01
N LEU A 478 -15.61 0.50 17.29
CA LEU A 478 -16.66 -0.41 17.77
C LEU A 478 -17.00 -1.43 16.68
N ALA A 479 -16.02 -2.02 16.03
CA ALA A 479 -16.15 -2.86 14.84
C ALA A 479 -17.46 -3.71 14.83
N PRO A 480 -18.21 -3.71 13.71
CA PRO A 480 -17.97 -3.07 12.42
C PRO A 480 -18.39 -1.59 12.37
N TRP A 481 -18.76 -1.00 13.50
CA TRP A 481 -19.06 0.43 13.68
C TRP A 481 -17.84 1.20 14.17
N HIS A 482 -17.92 2.53 14.06
CA HIS A 482 -17.14 3.47 14.86
C HIS A 482 -17.96 4.73 15.14
N VAL A 483 -17.61 5.41 16.23
CA VAL A 483 -18.24 6.69 16.62
C VAL A 483 -17.21 7.79 16.46
N ARG A 484 -17.64 8.92 15.92
CA ARG A 484 -16.87 10.17 15.85
C ARG A 484 -17.54 11.24 16.69
N ILE A 485 -16.75 11.93 17.49
CA ILE A 485 -17.19 13.06 18.31
C ILE A 485 -16.36 14.25 17.86
N HIS A 486 -16.98 15.21 17.20
CA HIS A 486 -16.35 16.43 16.73
C HIS A 486 -16.78 17.61 17.59
N ARG A 487 -15.80 18.35 18.11
CA ARG A 487 -16.00 19.68 18.69
C ARG A 487 -15.48 20.69 17.69
N ILE A 488 -16.36 21.55 17.20
CA ILE A 488 -16.07 22.50 16.14
C ILE A 488 -16.24 23.89 16.68
N HIS A 489 -15.16 24.67 16.69
CA HIS A 489 -15.21 26.10 16.92
C HIS A 489 -15.07 26.82 15.58
N THR A 490 -16.03 27.68 15.23
CA THR A 490 -16.02 28.43 13.99
C THR A 490 -16.41 29.90 14.21
N GLU A 491 -15.68 30.79 13.52
CA GLU A 491 -16.03 32.22 13.46
C GLU A 491 -16.87 32.55 12.22
N GLU A 492 -17.07 31.58 11.32
CA GLU A 492 -17.79 31.69 10.06
C GLU A 492 -18.99 30.74 10.03
N ALA A 493 -20.00 31.04 9.25
CA ALA A 493 -21.06 30.08 8.94
C ALA A 493 -20.49 29.02 7.97
N ILE A 494 -20.69 27.75 8.30
CA ILE A 494 -20.09 26.62 7.57
C ILE A 494 -21.08 25.50 7.28
N ASP A 495 -20.84 24.80 6.16
CA ASP A 495 -21.46 23.52 5.82
C ASP A 495 -20.51 22.38 6.14
N VAL A 496 -20.96 21.46 6.97
CA VAL A 496 -20.21 20.28 7.42
C VAL A 496 -20.77 19.03 6.75
N ALA A 497 -19.91 18.17 6.25
CA ALA A 497 -20.24 16.85 5.72
C ALA A 497 -19.32 15.80 6.35
N ASP A 498 -19.87 14.88 7.13
CA ASP A 498 -19.15 13.77 7.74
C ASP A 498 -19.52 12.48 7.01
N GLY A 499 -18.58 11.97 6.20
CA GLY A 499 -18.80 10.84 5.31
C GLY A 499 -18.37 9.51 5.94
N GLY A 500 -19.17 8.47 5.71
CA GLY A 500 -18.89 7.08 6.08
C GLY A 500 -18.09 6.32 5.03
N PHE A 501 -18.20 4.99 5.06
CA PHE A 501 -17.51 4.14 4.08
C PHE A 501 -18.13 4.27 2.69
N ALA A 502 -17.28 4.41 1.66
CA ALA A 502 -17.70 4.31 0.27
C ALA A 502 -18.00 2.85 -0.07
N ILE A 503 -19.24 2.53 -0.44
CA ILE A 503 -19.63 1.18 -0.82
C ILE A 503 -19.85 1.07 -2.33
N GLU A 504 -19.42 -0.05 -2.91
CA GLU A 504 -19.58 -0.36 -4.34
C GLU A 504 -21.03 -0.27 -4.78
N ALA A 505 -21.28 0.46 -5.88
CA ALA A 505 -22.61 0.72 -6.43
C ALA A 505 -22.78 0.26 -7.90
N GLU A 506 -21.78 -0.36 -8.50
CA GLU A 506 -21.72 -0.68 -9.94
C GLU A 506 -22.97 -1.41 -10.45
N LYS A 507 -23.49 -2.37 -9.69
CA LYS A 507 -24.64 -3.17 -10.10
C LYS A 507 -26.00 -2.48 -9.92
N CYS A 508 -26.00 -1.30 -9.30
CA CYS A 508 -27.22 -0.62 -8.86
C CYS A 508 -27.42 0.73 -9.53
N PHE A 509 -26.49 1.17 -10.42
CA PHE A 509 -26.48 2.57 -10.82
C PHE A 509 -27.02 2.87 -12.20
N HIS A 510 -28.21 3.47 -12.19
CA HIS A 510 -28.72 4.38 -13.21
C HIS A 510 -29.41 5.60 -12.57
N VAL A 511 -28.80 6.20 -11.55
CA VAL A 511 -29.25 7.52 -11.12
C VAL A 511 -28.28 8.53 -11.70
N VAL A 512 -28.49 8.88 -12.95
CA VAL A 512 -27.96 10.11 -13.49
C VAL A 512 -29.04 11.16 -13.28
N SER A 513 -28.79 12.11 -12.40
CA SER A 513 -29.48 13.39 -12.29
C SER A 513 -30.99 13.36 -12.62
N GLY A 514 -31.82 12.86 -11.72
CA GLY A 514 -33.27 13.06 -11.77
C GLY A 514 -34.06 12.24 -12.80
N ALA A 515 -33.46 11.39 -13.57
CA ALA A 515 -34.11 10.46 -14.47
C ALA A 515 -34.12 9.05 -13.89
N ALA A 516 -34.90 8.85 -12.84
CA ALA A 516 -35.15 7.53 -12.27
C ALA A 516 -36.04 6.71 -13.21
N ASN A 517 -35.52 6.10 -14.22
CA ASN A 517 -36.22 5.13 -15.07
C ASN A 517 -35.60 3.73 -15.02
N GLY A 518 -34.82 3.41 -13.99
CA GLY A 518 -34.29 2.07 -13.74
C GLY A 518 -34.95 1.45 -12.52
N LYS A 519 -35.59 0.32 -12.67
CA LYS A 519 -35.98 -0.54 -11.53
C LYS A 519 -34.71 -1.10 -10.92
N TYR A 520 -34.46 -0.72 -9.66
CA TYR A 520 -33.42 -1.31 -8.81
C TYR A 520 -34.00 -2.45 -8.02
N GLU A 521 -33.40 -3.59 -8.12
CA GLU A 521 -33.52 -4.66 -7.14
C GLU A 521 -32.12 -5.04 -6.66
N PRO A 522 -31.92 -5.22 -5.40
CA PRO A 522 -32.50 -4.60 -4.20
C PRO A 522 -31.46 -3.83 -3.41
N ALA A 523 -31.12 -2.66 -3.83
CA ALA A 523 -30.48 -1.77 -2.92
C ALA A 523 -31.57 -1.08 -2.11
N MET A 524 -31.72 -1.44 -0.86
CA MET A 524 -32.50 -0.59 0.03
C MET A 524 -31.66 0.64 0.38
N VAL A 525 -32.04 1.79 -0.14
CA VAL A 525 -31.61 3.05 0.42
C VAL A 525 -32.60 3.38 1.54
N GLU A 526 -32.18 3.20 2.78
CA GLU A 526 -32.91 3.73 3.91
C GLU A 526 -32.45 5.15 4.18
N GLN A 527 -33.32 6.10 4.05
CA GLN A 527 -33.06 7.50 4.38
C GLN A 527 -34.09 7.99 5.39
N LYS A 528 -33.60 8.36 6.58
CA LYS A 528 -34.31 9.04 7.64
C LYS A 528 -33.63 10.36 7.94
N PRO A 529 -34.27 11.31 8.65
CA PRO A 529 -33.62 12.57 8.96
C PRO A 529 -32.28 12.43 9.68
N ASP A 530 -32.16 11.45 10.57
CA ASP A 530 -31.01 11.18 11.42
C ASP A 530 -30.07 10.06 10.90
N SER A 531 -30.46 9.35 9.88
CA SER A 531 -29.68 8.21 9.40
C SER A 531 -29.89 7.89 7.91
N THR A 532 -28.84 7.39 7.26
CA THR A 532 -28.91 6.87 5.89
C THR A 532 -28.05 5.62 5.78
N ALA A 533 -28.52 4.67 4.97
CA ALA A 533 -27.78 3.46 4.67
C ALA A 533 -27.91 3.07 3.21
N ALA A 534 -26.84 2.56 2.65
CA ALA A 534 -26.80 1.84 1.39
C ALA A 534 -26.61 0.35 1.69
N VAL A 535 -27.64 -0.44 1.45
CA VAL A 535 -27.68 -1.88 1.73
C VAL A 535 -27.71 -2.64 0.41
N PHE A 536 -26.69 -3.46 0.18
CA PHE A 536 -26.54 -4.27 -1.03
C PHE A 536 -26.37 -5.75 -0.65
N PRO A 537 -26.55 -6.69 -1.60
CA PRO A 537 -26.30 -8.11 -1.32
C PRO A 537 -24.88 -8.40 -0.83
N TRP A 538 -23.91 -7.55 -1.19
CA TRP A 538 -22.47 -7.68 -0.81
C TRP A 538 -22.07 -6.87 0.41
N GLY A 539 -22.98 -6.18 1.09
CA GLY A 539 -22.68 -5.46 2.32
C GLY A 539 -23.52 -4.21 2.54
N VAL A 540 -23.22 -3.55 3.64
CA VAL A 540 -23.89 -2.31 4.07
C VAL A 540 -22.86 -1.24 4.42
N SER A 541 -23.18 0.01 4.07
CA SER A 541 -22.56 1.21 4.63
C SER A 541 -23.66 2.12 5.17
N ALA A 542 -23.49 2.61 6.40
CA ALA A 542 -24.49 3.45 7.04
C ALA A 542 -23.85 4.61 7.81
N ALA A 543 -24.61 5.71 7.93
CA ALA A 543 -24.28 6.89 8.73
C ALA A 543 -25.47 7.25 9.63
N VAL A 544 -25.19 7.57 10.91
CA VAL A 544 -26.18 7.96 11.91
C VAL A 544 -25.72 9.24 12.59
N SER A 545 -26.60 10.24 12.69
CA SER A 545 -26.38 11.47 13.44
C SER A 545 -27.09 11.39 14.81
N TYR A 546 -26.43 11.85 15.86
CA TYR A 546 -26.98 11.94 17.23
C TYR A 546 -27.15 13.39 17.73
N THR A 547 -26.66 14.37 16.98
CA THR A 547 -26.71 15.79 17.32
C THR A 547 -27.57 16.64 16.39
N GLY A 548 -28.38 15.99 15.57
CA GLY A 548 -29.11 16.65 14.49
C GLY A 548 -28.26 16.69 13.21
N GLY A 549 -28.83 17.21 12.15
CA GLY A 549 -28.27 17.20 10.81
C GLY A 549 -29.08 16.29 9.88
N ASN A 550 -28.90 16.48 8.58
CA ASN A 550 -29.59 15.73 7.55
C ASN A 550 -28.68 14.62 7.01
N SER A 551 -29.16 13.39 7.06
CA SER A 551 -28.45 12.27 6.42
C SER A 551 -28.71 12.26 4.92
N ALA A 552 -27.67 12.01 4.13
CA ALA A 552 -27.74 11.94 2.68
C ALA A 552 -26.88 10.77 2.15
N LEU A 553 -27.27 10.23 1.02
CA LEU A 553 -26.44 9.33 0.25
C LEU A 553 -25.76 10.12 -0.88
N VAL A 554 -24.45 10.30 -0.79
CA VAL A 554 -23.66 11.00 -1.79
C VAL A 554 -23.22 10.01 -2.87
N THR A 555 -23.57 10.27 -4.11
CA THR A 555 -23.09 9.53 -5.28
C THR A 555 -21.73 10.08 -5.66
N ALA A 556 -20.67 9.34 -5.37
CA ALA A 556 -19.33 9.76 -5.71
C ALA A 556 -19.09 9.73 -7.23
N TYR A 557 -18.28 10.67 -7.75
CA TYR A 557 -17.87 10.65 -9.14
C TYR A 557 -17.16 9.32 -9.48
N PRO A 558 -17.36 8.82 -10.72
CA PRO A 558 -16.70 7.59 -11.17
C PRO A 558 -15.18 7.65 -11.01
N ASN A 559 -14.58 6.52 -10.64
CA ASN A 559 -13.13 6.33 -10.49
C ASN A 559 -12.48 7.16 -9.36
N THR A 560 -13.25 7.54 -8.36
CA THR A 560 -12.70 8.18 -7.14
C THR A 560 -12.21 7.15 -6.13
N ASN A 561 -12.94 6.05 -5.91
CA ASN A 561 -12.52 5.01 -4.97
C ASN A 561 -11.44 4.10 -5.57
N LEU A 562 -10.52 3.62 -4.73
CA LEU A 562 -9.38 2.80 -5.15
C LEU A 562 -9.76 1.37 -5.49
N PHE A 563 -10.81 0.81 -4.88
CA PHE A 563 -11.27 -0.56 -5.14
C PHE A 563 -12.40 -0.64 -6.15
N TYR A 564 -13.29 0.35 -6.16
CA TYR A 564 -14.55 0.31 -6.88
C TYR A 564 -14.68 1.54 -7.78
N ASN A 565 -15.01 1.31 -9.03
CA ASN A 565 -15.13 2.38 -10.04
C ASN A 565 -16.37 3.26 -9.84
N LEU A 566 -17.42 2.74 -9.19
CA LEU A 566 -18.62 3.48 -8.80
C LEU A 566 -18.94 3.21 -7.32
N THR A 567 -19.15 4.27 -6.54
CA THR A 567 -19.46 4.17 -5.12
C THR A 567 -20.52 5.17 -4.67
N VAL A 568 -21.18 4.84 -3.56
CA VAL A 568 -22.01 5.76 -2.79
C VAL A 568 -21.49 5.88 -1.37
N ILE A 569 -21.66 7.05 -0.76
CA ILE A 569 -21.13 7.39 0.56
C ILE A 569 -22.28 7.89 1.44
N PRO A 570 -22.71 7.12 2.45
CA PRO A 570 -23.62 7.63 3.48
C PRO A 570 -22.93 8.78 4.22
N THR A 571 -23.59 9.95 4.28
CA THR A 571 -23.00 11.20 4.77
C THR A 571 -23.99 11.92 5.69
N VAL A 572 -23.53 12.43 6.83
CA VAL A 572 -24.27 13.36 7.67
C VAL A 572 -23.90 14.78 7.30
N LYS A 573 -24.90 15.61 6.97
CA LYS A 573 -24.73 17.02 6.60
C LYS A 573 -25.32 17.91 7.68
N THR A 574 -24.57 18.94 8.09
CA THR A 574 -25.00 19.91 9.11
C THR A 574 -24.53 21.31 8.74
N ALA A 575 -25.42 22.30 8.79
CA ALA A 575 -25.06 23.71 8.70
C ALA A 575 -24.82 24.23 10.11
N LEU A 576 -23.73 24.96 10.32
CA LEU A 576 -23.34 25.52 11.61
C LEU A 576 -23.10 27.02 11.47
N GLU A 577 -23.72 27.78 12.39
CA GLU A 577 -23.47 29.23 12.56
C GLU A 577 -22.17 29.46 13.37
N PRO A 578 -21.59 30.67 13.38
CA PRO A 578 -20.45 30.98 14.24
C PRO A 578 -20.66 30.58 15.70
N GLY A 579 -19.69 29.93 16.34
CA GLY A 579 -19.78 29.46 17.72
C GLY A 579 -19.11 28.09 17.95
N ASP A 580 -19.43 27.51 19.11
CA ASP A 580 -18.97 26.19 19.54
C ASP A 580 -20.05 25.14 19.31
N HIS A 581 -19.72 24.06 18.65
CA HIS A 581 -20.65 23.01 18.27
C HIS A 581 -20.13 21.63 18.64
N LEU A 582 -21.04 20.72 18.99
CA LEU A 582 -20.81 19.31 19.16
C LEU A 582 -21.53 18.55 18.04
N VAL A 583 -20.78 17.76 17.28
CA VAL A 583 -21.31 16.86 16.24
C VAL A 583 -20.91 15.43 16.59
N VAL A 584 -21.90 14.57 16.79
CA VAL A 584 -21.69 13.15 17.13
C VAL A 584 -22.34 12.27 16.08
N THR A 585 -21.53 11.42 15.48
CA THR A 585 -21.92 10.56 14.37
C THR A 585 -21.43 9.12 14.60
N ALA A 586 -22.12 8.16 14.01
CA ALA A 586 -21.64 6.79 13.95
C ALA A 586 -21.72 6.26 12.52
N PHE A 587 -20.73 5.44 12.15
CA PHE A 587 -20.61 4.87 10.81
C PHE A 587 -20.44 3.37 10.87
N LEU A 588 -21.12 2.68 9.95
CA LEU A 588 -21.03 1.23 9.73
C LEU A 588 -20.38 0.96 8.39
N GLY A 589 -19.46 0.00 8.36
CA GLY A 589 -19.00 -0.68 7.15
C GLY A 589 -18.97 -2.18 7.39
N ASP A 590 -19.85 -2.96 6.76
CA ASP A 590 -19.87 -4.41 6.87
C ASP A 590 -20.17 -5.02 5.49
N ARG A 591 -19.29 -5.89 5.01
CA ARG A 591 -19.40 -6.60 3.71
C ARG A 591 -20.15 -7.94 3.83
N SER A 592 -20.82 -8.21 4.95
CA SER A 592 -21.59 -9.44 5.10
C SER A 592 -22.99 -9.34 4.50
N GLU A 593 -23.46 -10.46 3.95
CA GLU A 593 -24.82 -10.60 3.39
C GLU A 593 -25.95 -10.45 4.43
N LEU A 594 -25.61 -10.44 5.73
CA LEU A 594 -26.58 -10.49 6.84
C LEU A 594 -26.82 -9.14 7.51
N ALA A 595 -26.42 -8.05 6.90
CA ALA A 595 -26.45 -6.73 7.53
C ALA A 595 -27.83 -6.02 7.47
N GLN A 596 -28.92 -6.71 7.18
CA GLN A 596 -30.27 -6.12 7.08
C GLN A 596 -30.81 -5.56 8.41
N ASP A 597 -30.29 -6.03 9.54
CA ASP A 597 -30.66 -5.60 10.90
C ASP A 597 -29.72 -4.55 11.50
N TRP A 598 -29.00 -3.80 10.64
CA TRP A 598 -28.02 -2.81 11.05
C TRP A 598 -28.57 -1.75 12.02
N VAL A 599 -29.86 -1.38 11.88
CA VAL A 599 -30.54 -0.39 12.73
C VAL A 599 -30.57 -0.84 14.19
N ASP A 600 -30.85 -2.11 14.44
CA ASP A 600 -30.95 -2.68 15.79
C ASP A 600 -29.58 -2.84 16.46
N LYS A 601 -28.52 -2.91 15.64
CA LYS A 601 -27.13 -3.09 16.07
C LYS A 601 -26.36 -1.76 16.18
N ARG A 602 -27.00 -0.62 15.92
CA ARG A 602 -26.33 0.69 16.03
C ARG A 602 -25.89 1.01 17.46
N PRO A 603 -24.81 1.74 17.68
CA PRO A 603 -24.43 2.23 18.99
C PRO A 603 -25.56 3.08 19.61
N LYS A 604 -25.81 2.90 20.89
CA LYS A 604 -26.74 3.74 21.66
C LYS A 604 -25.95 4.86 22.30
N ILE A 605 -26.29 6.11 21.99
CA ILE A 605 -25.56 7.29 22.47
C ILE A 605 -26.46 8.15 23.33
N LEU A 606 -26.01 8.46 24.54
CA LEU A 606 -26.63 9.45 25.44
C LEU A 606 -25.69 10.66 25.51
N LEU A 607 -26.23 11.83 25.18
CA LEU A 607 -25.54 13.10 25.23
C LEU A 607 -25.94 13.86 26.52
N GLU A 608 -24.94 14.24 27.29
CA GLU A 608 -25.04 15.12 28.47
C GLU A 608 -24.09 16.31 28.22
N GLU A 609 -24.22 17.40 28.97
CA GLU A 609 -23.54 18.68 28.71
C GLU A 609 -22.02 18.55 28.50
N ASP A 610 -21.35 17.72 29.29
CA ASP A 610 -19.89 17.48 29.19
C ASP A 610 -19.52 16.00 28.97
N LYS A 611 -20.49 15.15 28.57
CA LYS A 611 -20.29 13.73 28.55
C LYS A 611 -21.06 13.07 27.42
N VAL A 612 -20.40 12.16 26.73
CA VAL A 612 -21.01 11.26 25.75
C VAL A 612 -20.89 9.83 26.27
N THR A 613 -22.02 9.19 26.51
CA THR A 613 -22.07 7.79 26.93
C THR A 613 -22.47 6.92 25.75
N ILE A 614 -21.67 5.89 25.46
CA ILE A 614 -21.83 5.02 24.30
C ILE A 614 -22.05 3.60 24.79
N GLY A 615 -23.23 3.05 24.50
CA GLY A 615 -23.56 1.65 24.73
C GLY A 615 -23.48 0.83 23.43
N PHE A 616 -22.70 -0.24 23.42
CA PHE A 616 -22.56 -1.11 22.26
C PHE A 616 -22.28 -2.56 22.69
N GLN A 617 -23.08 -3.50 22.21
CA GLN A 617 -22.95 -4.94 22.48
C GLN A 617 -22.78 -5.27 23.98
N GLY A 618 -23.54 -4.62 24.84
CA GLY A 618 -23.49 -4.83 26.30
C GLY A 618 -22.32 -4.11 27.01
N GLN A 619 -21.43 -3.47 26.28
CA GLN A 619 -20.38 -2.61 26.85
C GLN A 619 -20.84 -1.15 26.90
N VAL A 620 -20.35 -0.41 27.91
CA VAL A 620 -20.58 1.02 28.03
C VAL A 620 -19.23 1.72 28.06
N LYS A 621 -19.03 2.63 27.10
CA LYS A 621 -17.88 3.55 27.06
C LYS A 621 -18.34 4.96 27.37
N VAL A 622 -17.58 5.68 28.16
CA VAL A 622 -17.88 7.05 28.54
C VAL A 622 -16.75 7.94 28.05
N TRP A 623 -17.10 8.91 27.22
CA TRP A 623 -16.21 10.01 26.87
C TRP A 623 -16.60 11.24 27.69
N VAL A 624 -15.65 11.79 28.40
CA VAL A 624 -15.81 13.04 29.16
C VAL A 624 -14.98 14.11 28.45
N LYS A 625 -15.50 15.32 28.37
CA LYS A 625 -14.78 16.46 27.82
C LYS A 625 -13.43 16.59 28.56
N GLU A 626 -12.33 16.39 27.86
CA GLU A 626 -11.02 16.75 28.38
C GLU A 626 -10.93 18.28 28.44
N LEU A 627 -10.66 18.81 29.62
CA LEU A 627 -10.52 20.25 29.90
C LEU A 627 -9.25 20.81 29.30
#